data_b853fb64a36860878639050f6d222b6e
#
_entry.id   b853fb64a36860878639050f6d222b6e
#
_cell.length_a   1.000
_cell.length_b   1.000
_cell.length_c   1.000
_cell.angle_alpha   90.00
_cell.angle_beta   90.00
_cell.angle_gamma   90.00
#
_symmetry.space_group_name_H-M   'P 1'
#
loop_
_entity.id
_entity.type
_entity.pdbx_description
1 polymer ?
#
loop_
_entity_poly.entity_id
_entity_poly.type
_entity_poly.pdbx_seq_one_letter_code
_entity_poly.pdbx_strand_id
1 'polypeptide(L)'
;MRLFLRRIVIFVILVAFIAIGIWLISDVQVHERYGTILPICIGILTLLFFGLGGLVMLYRNIRSLFTHEQYLQFTDKALVIAGDKVAWNDIQGFQLLKISGSDIIAVVLKSPETVINRCQKPWKRWLMKVNYRYFGVVYSIAVINTNFTKDELFEYCCRELDWHSMT
;
A
#
# COMPACT_ATOMS: atom_id res chain seq x y z
N MET A 1 -18.36 -5.18 0.87
CA MET A 1 -18.98 -4.79 -0.43
C MET A 1 -18.26 -3.63 -1.12
N ARG A 2 -17.97 -2.49 -0.47
CA ARG A 2 -17.30 -1.32 -1.08
C ARG A 2 -15.89 -1.59 -1.64
N LEU A 3 -15.07 -2.40 -0.97
CA LEU A 3 -13.72 -2.76 -1.43
C LEU A 3 -13.72 -3.63 -2.68
N PHE A 4 -14.67 -4.56 -2.78
CA PHE A 4 -14.84 -5.42 -3.95
C PHE A 4 -15.26 -4.60 -5.18
N LEU A 5 -16.24 -3.69 -5.02
CA LEU A 5 -16.69 -2.81 -6.09
C LEU A 5 -15.55 -1.91 -6.59
N ARG A 6 -14.75 -1.34 -5.69
CA ARG A 6 -13.59 -0.52 -6.05
C ARG A 6 -12.54 -1.29 -6.86
N ARG A 7 -12.29 -2.56 -6.52
CA ARG A 7 -11.37 -3.42 -7.28
C ARG A 7 -11.87 -3.71 -8.68
N ILE A 8 -13.19 -3.96 -8.83
CA ILE A 8 -13.81 -4.17 -10.14
C ILE A 8 -13.69 -2.91 -11.00
N VAL A 9 -14.00 -1.74 -10.45
CA VAL A 9 -13.90 -0.46 -11.18
C VAL A 9 -12.48 -0.23 -11.69
N ILE A 10 -11.46 -0.44 -10.84
CA ILE A 10 -10.06 -0.28 -11.25
C ILE A 10 -9.70 -1.27 -12.36
N PHE A 11 -10.16 -2.53 -12.27
CA PHE A 11 -9.93 -3.53 -13.29
C PHE A 11 -10.55 -3.16 -14.62
N VAL A 12 -11.80 -2.68 -14.63
CA VAL A 12 -12.51 -2.22 -15.83
C VAL A 12 -11.77 -1.05 -16.49
N ILE A 13 -11.34 -0.06 -15.70
CA ILE A 13 -10.55 1.07 -16.19
C ILE A 13 -9.25 0.59 -16.86
N LEU A 14 -8.56 -0.34 -16.24
CA LEU A 14 -7.31 -0.90 -16.76
C LEU A 14 -7.51 -1.62 -18.09
N VAL A 15 -8.56 -2.44 -18.21
CA VAL A 15 -8.93 -3.13 -19.46
C VAL A 15 -9.28 -2.11 -20.55
N ALA A 16 -10.02 -1.05 -20.21
CA ALA A 16 -10.35 0.01 -21.15
C ALA A 16 -9.10 0.72 -21.71
N PHE A 17 -8.12 1.05 -20.85
CA PHE A 17 -6.86 1.65 -21.31
C PHE A 17 -6.03 0.70 -22.20
N ILE A 18 -6.00 -0.59 -21.90
CA ILE A 18 -5.35 -1.59 -22.77
C ILE A 18 -6.04 -1.63 -24.14
N ALA A 19 -7.38 -1.65 -24.16
CA ALA A 19 -8.15 -1.65 -25.42
C ALA A 19 -7.88 -0.38 -26.25
N ILE A 20 -7.83 0.80 -25.61
CA ILE A 20 -7.46 2.07 -26.26
C ILE A 20 -6.02 2.00 -26.81
N GLY A 21 -5.07 1.45 -26.06
CA GLY A 21 -3.69 1.29 -26.53
C GLY A 21 -3.60 0.40 -27.78
N ILE A 22 -4.32 -0.72 -27.82
CA ILE A 22 -4.40 -1.61 -28.98
C ILE A 22 -5.05 -0.87 -30.17
N TRP A 23 -6.15 -0.17 -29.92
CA TRP A 23 -6.86 0.59 -30.96
C TRP A 23 -5.97 1.66 -31.59
N LEU A 24 -5.24 2.44 -30.80
CA LEU A 24 -4.31 3.46 -31.29
C LEU A 24 -3.19 2.89 -32.18
N ILE A 25 -2.76 1.64 -31.94
CA ILE A 25 -1.74 0.97 -32.76
C ILE A 25 -2.34 0.42 -34.07
N SER A 26 -3.60 -0.05 -34.02
CA SER A 26 -4.20 -0.83 -35.11
C SER A 26 -5.04 0.00 -36.08
N ASP A 27 -5.52 1.19 -35.67
CA ASP A 27 -6.45 1.98 -36.47
C ASP A 27 -5.73 2.83 -37.52
N VAL A 28 -5.95 2.49 -38.80
CA VAL A 28 -5.38 3.17 -39.95
C VAL A 28 -5.86 4.64 -40.04
N GLN A 29 -7.11 4.93 -39.70
CA GLN A 29 -7.68 6.28 -39.77
C GLN A 29 -7.01 7.23 -38.78
N VAL A 30 -6.64 6.72 -37.59
CA VAL A 30 -5.87 7.49 -36.60
C VAL A 30 -4.48 7.82 -37.14
N HIS A 31 -3.86 6.87 -37.85
CA HIS A 31 -2.53 7.07 -38.44
C HIS A 31 -2.55 8.07 -39.59
N GLU A 32 -3.58 8.07 -40.41
CA GLU A 32 -3.76 9.05 -41.47
C GLU A 32 -3.95 10.47 -40.94
N ARG A 33 -4.69 10.62 -39.85
CA ARG A 33 -5.02 11.93 -39.26
C ARG A 33 -3.91 12.54 -38.43
N TYR A 34 -3.16 11.75 -37.67
CA TYR A 34 -2.17 12.20 -36.69
C TYR A 34 -0.73 11.79 -37.03
N GLY A 35 -0.50 11.17 -38.17
CA GLY A 35 0.77 10.52 -38.52
C GLY A 35 0.96 9.19 -37.82
N THR A 36 1.77 8.32 -38.39
CA THR A 36 1.93 6.94 -37.92
C THR A 36 2.70 6.83 -36.58
N ILE A 37 3.71 7.65 -36.40
CA ILE A 37 4.65 7.50 -35.27
C ILE A 37 4.02 7.84 -33.94
N LEU A 38 3.29 8.95 -33.85
CA LEU A 38 2.74 9.46 -32.58
C LEU A 38 1.71 8.51 -31.94
N PRO A 39 0.67 8.04 -32.68
CA PRO A 39 -0.30 7.08 -32.13
C PRO A 39 0.36 5.75 -31.69
N ILE A 40 1.31 5.23 -32.47
CA ILE A 40 2.02 4.02 -32.11
C ILE A 40 2.82 4.20 -30.82
N CYS A 41 3.56 5.29 -30.68
CA CYS A 41 4.31 5.57 -29.45
C CYS A 41 3.40 5.69 -28.23
N ILE A 42 2.29 6.40 -28.35
CA ILE A 42 1.30 6.54 -27.25
C ILE A 42 0.67 5.19 -26.94
N GLY A 43 0.29 4.41 -27.96
CA GLY A 43 -0.29 3.07 -27.78
C GLY A 43 0.66 2.12 -27.07
N ILE A 44 1.93 2.07 -27.47
CA ILE A 44 2.97 1.25 -26.81
C ILE A 44 3.15 1.70 -25.36
N LEU A 45 3.29 3.00 -25.10
CA LEU A 45 3.46 3.53 -23.76
C LEU A 45 2.25 3.18 -22.87
N THR A 46 1.04 3.28 -23.40
CA THR A 46 -0.20 2.91 -22.71
C THR A 46 -0.20 1.42 -22.37
N LEU A 47 0.16 0.54 -23.31
CA LEU A 47 0.23 -0.92 -23.08
C LEU A 47 1.31 -1.27 -22.05
N LEU A 48 2.48 -0.65 -22.11
CA LEU A 48 3.56 -0.89 -21.15
C LEU A 48 3.13 -0.45 -19.74
N PHE A 49 2.57 0.75 -19.61
CA PHE A 49 2.21 1.30 -18.31
C PHE A 49 1.02 0.55 -17.67
N PHE A 50 -0.08 0.41 -18.41
CA PHE A 50 -1.28 -0.24 -17.89
C PHE A 50 -1.20 -1.77 -17.95
N GLY A 51 -0.52 -2.35 -18.92
CA GLY A 51 -0.30 -3.80 -19.03
C GLY A 51 0.58 -4.31 -17.88
N LEU A 52 1.76 -3.73 -17.69
CA LEU A 52 2.66 -4.11 -16.58
C LEU A 52 2.06 -3.76 -15.22
N GLY A 53 1.47 -2.56 -15.08
CA GLY A 53 0.78 -2.16 -13.85
C GLY A 53 -0.37 -3.10 -13.50
N GLY A 54 -1.14 -3.52 -14.51
CA GLY A 54 -2.23 -4.48 -14.37
C GLY A 54 -1.76 -5.86 -13.95
N LEU A 55 -0.68 -6.36 -14.53
CA LEU A 55 -0.08 -7.64 -14.16
C LEU A 55 0.41 -7.63 -12.71
N VAL A 56 1.09 -6.57 -12.29
CA VAL A 56 1.54 -6.43 -10.90
C VAL A 56 0.35 -6.38 -9.94
N MET A 57 -0.70 -5.64 -10.28
CA MET A 57 -1.92 -5.56 -9.47
C MET A 57 -2.65 -6.91 -9.41
N LEU A 58 -2.77 -7.62 -10.53
CA LEU A 58 -3.37 -8.95 -10.60
C LEU A 58 -2.57 -9.95 -9.77
N TYR A 59 -1.25 -9.97 -9.91
CA TYR A 59 -0.36 -10.82 -9.11
C TYR A 59 -0.53 -10.56 -7.60
N ARG A 60 -0.55 -9.30 -7.19
CA ARG A 60 -0.77 -8.94 -5.77
C ARG A 60 -2.14 -9.36 -5.26
N ASN A 61 -3.20 -9.20 -6.07
CA ASN A 61 -4.54 -9.64 -5.71
C ASN A 61 -4.64 -11.15 -5.59
N ILE A 62 -4.09 -11.90 -6.56
CA ILE A 62 -4.05 -13.36 -6.52
C ILE A 62 -3.24 -13.83 -5.29
N ARG A 63 -2.06 -13.28 -5.09
CA ARG A 63 -1.24 -13.60 -3.92
C ARG A 63 -1.98 -13.35 -2.61
N SER A 64 -2.74 -12.24 -2.49
CA SER A 64 -3.51 -11.93 -1.28
C SER A 64 -4.66 -12.91 -1.02
N LEU A 65 -5.12 -13.66 -2.03
CA LEU A 65 -6.13 -14.72 -1.86
C LEU A 65 -5.51 -16.01 -1.31
N PHE A 66 -4.25 -16.28 -1.65
CA PHE A 66 -3.54 -17.50 -1.21
C PHE A 66 -2.70 -17.29 0.05
N THR A 67 -2.25 -16.08 0.31
CA THR A 67 -1.56 -15.72 1.56
C THR A 67 -2.59 -15.14 2.51
N HIS A 68 -2.97 -15.91 3.53
CA HIS A 68 -3.70 -15.43 4.71
C HIS A 68 -2.78 -14.55 5.59
N GLU A 69 -1.90 -13.77 4.99
CA GLU A 69 -1.12 -12.77 5.71
C GLU A 69 -2.11 -11.69 6.17
N GLN A 70 -2.56 -11.82 7.41
CA GLN A 70 -3.33 -10.76 8.04
C GLN A 70 -2.48 -9.48 7.98
N TYR A 71 -3.07 -8.41 7.45
CA TYR A 71 -2.41 -7.10 7.35
C TYR A 71 -1.85 -6.64 8.69
N LEU A 72 -2.54 -6.99 9.77
CA LEU A 72 -2.20 -6.64 11.14
C LEU A 72 -2.29 -7.90 12.01
N GLN A 73 -1.22 -8.20 12.73
CA GLN A 73 -1.16 -9.30 13.68
C GLN A 73 -0.50 -8.83 14.96
N PHE A 74 -1.10 -9.20 16.08
CA PHE A 74 -0.56 -8.98 17.41
C PHE A 74 0.06 -10.30 17.88
N THR A 75 1.37 -10.31 18.10
CA THR A 75 2.09 -11.49 18.61
C THR A 75 2.73 -11.14 19.95
N ASP A 76 3.05 -12.13 20.76
CA ASP A 76 3.66 -11.91 22.07
C ASP A 76 4.95 -11.06 22.05
N LYS A 77 5.68 -11.05 20.92
CA LYS A 77 6.97 -10.37 20.81
C LYS A 77 6.94 -9.10 19.97
N ALA A 78 5.96 -8.98 19.09
CA ALA A 78 5.95 -7.90 18.11
C ALA A 78 4.57 -7.64 17.53
N LEU A 79 4.33 -6.39 17.14
CA LEU A 79 3.27 -5.98 16.26
C LEU A 79 3.71 -6.22 14.80
N VAL A 80 2.94 -6.98 14.04
CA VAL A 80 3.22 -7.26 12.62
C VAL A 80 2.29 -6.42 11.77
N ILE A 81 2.84 -5.54 10.93
CA ILE A 81 2.10 -4.64 10.03
C ILE A 81 2.54 -4.93 8.59
N ALA A 82 1.66 -5.44 7.76
CA ALA A 82 1.95 -5.78 6.36
C ALA A 82 3.21 -6.66 6.20
N GLY A 83 3.43 -7.59 7.14
CA GLY A 83 4.59 -8.48 7.17
C GLY A 83 5.83 -7.91 7.85
N ASP A 84 5.81 -6.65 8.31
CA ASP A 84 6.87 -6.03 9.08
C ASP A 84 6.69 -6.24 10.57
N LYS A 85 7.72 -6.73 11.23
CA LYS A 85 7.72 -6.96 12.67
C LYS A 85 8.29 -5.74 13.40
N VAL A 86 7.51 -5.16 14.29
CA VAL A 86 7.89 -4.04 15.18
C VAL A 86 7.84 -4.58 16.59
N ALA A 87 8.97 -4.70 17.26
CA ALA A 87 9.02 -5.21 18.64
C ALA A 87 8.26 -4.26 19.59
N TRP A 88 7.50 -4.81 20.53
CA TRP A 88 6.77 -4.02 21.52
C TRP A 88 7.66 -3.07 22.30
N ASN A 89 8.87 -3.48 22.60
CA ASN A 89 9.87 -2.67 23.30
C ASN A 89 10.34 -1.44 22.52
N ASP A 90 10.20 -1.45 21.18
CA ASP A 90 10.54 -0.31 20.33
C ASP A 90 9.36 0.69 20.19
N ILE A 91 8.15 0.30 20.61
CA ILE A 91 6.94 1.13 20.52
C ILE A 91 6.82 2.00 21.78
N GLN A 92 6.59 3.29 21.57
CA GLN A 92 6.30 4.26 22.61
C GLN A 92 4.79 4.41 22.83
N GLY A 93 4.01 4.34 21.73
CA GLY A 93 2.56 4.54 21.75
C GLY A 93 1.95 4.52 20.36
N PHE A 94 0.67 4.85 20.32
CA PHE A 94 -0.08 4.99 19.09
C PHE A 94 -0.70 6.39 19.01
N GLN A 95 -0.87 6.89 17.79
CA GLN A 95 -1.48 8.20 17.55
C GLN A 95 -2.44 8.11 16.36
N LEU A 96 -3.62 8.69 16.51
CA LEU A 96 -4.57 8.84 15.42
C LEU A 96 -4.14 10.01 14.53
N LEU A 97 -3.96 9.73 13.24
CA LEU A 97 -3.66 10.74 12.24
C LEU A 97 -4.66 10.63 11.09
N LYS A 98 -4.85 11.75 10.39
CA LYS A 98 -5.63 11.80 9.16
C LYS A 98 -4.74 12.26 8.03
N ILE A 99 -4.44 11.36 7.07
CA ILE A 99 -3.60 11.67 5.92
C ILE A 99 -4.43 11.51 4.65
N SER A 100 -4.51 12.56 3.83
CA SER A 100 -5.26 12.57 2.57
C SER A 100 -6.71 12.08 2.72
N GLY A 101 -7.37 12.44 3.82
CA GLY A 101 -8.76 12.04 4.10
C GLY A 101 -8.94 10.61 4.65
N SER A 102 -7.87 9.84 4.78
CA SER A 102 -7.89 8.49 5.35
C SER A 102 -7.45 8.51 6.81
N ASP A 103 -8.21 7.81 7.67
CA ASP A 103 -7.83 7.61 9.06
C ASP A 103 -6.74 6.54 9.15
N ILE A 104 -5.65 6.86 9.83
CA ILE A 104 -4.54 5.96 10.08
C ILE A 104 -4.16 5.99 11.56
N ILE A 105 -3.64 4.88 12.06
CA ILE A 105 -3.01 4.80 13.38
C ILE A 105 -1.50 4.77 13.16
N ALA A 106 -0.84 5.83 13.58
CA ALA A 106 0.61 5.94 13.55
C ALA A 106 1.22 5.18 14.72
N VAL A 107 2.27 4.41 14.44
CA VAL A 107 3.07 3.75 15.48
C VAL A 107 4.19 4.67 15.88
N VAL A 108 4.11 5.23 17.09
CA VAL A 108 5.15 6.09 17.65
C VAL A 108 6.25 5.21 18.22
N LEU A 109 7.47 5.37 17.72
CA LEU A 109 8.63 4.59 18.14
C LEU A 109 9.47 5.35 19.14
N LYS A 110 10.06 4.66 20.12
CA LYS A 110 11.02 5.24 21.10
C LYS A 110 12.28 5.75 20.41
N SER A 111 12.77 5.04 19.39
CA SER A 111 13.98 5.39 18.65
C SER A 111 13.80 5.10 17.16
N PRO A 112 13.13 5.99 16.40
CA PRO A 112 12.81 5.77 14.98
C PRO A 112 14.05 5.50 14.12
N GLU A 113 15.14 6.23 14.33
CA GLU A 113 16.38 6.11 13.56
C GLU A 113 17.03 4.73 13.75
N THR A 114 17.02 4.19 14.97
CA THR A 114 17.55 2.88 15.26
C THR A 114 16.78 1.80 14.51
N VAL A 115 15.44 1.89 14.53
CA VAL A 115 14.56 0.94 13.82
C VAL A 115 14.79 1.03 12.30
N ILE A 116 14.88 2.23 11.75
CA ILE A 116 15.17 2.45 10.33
C ILE A 116 16.53 1.84 9.95
N ASN A 117 17.56 2.04 10.77
CA ASN A 117 18.92 1.55 10.48
C ASN A 117 19.05 0.03 10.57
N ARG A 118 18.23 -0.65 11.39
CA ARG A 118 18.14 -2.12 11.45
C ARG A 118 17.57 -2.74 10.17
N CYS A 119 16.90 -1.95 9.32
CA CYS A 119 16.32 -2.46 8.08
C CYS A 119 17.43 -2.84 7.07
N GLN A 120 17.51 -4.12 6.72
CA GLN A 120 18.55 -4.65 5.82
C GLN A 120 18.32 -4.26 4.35
N LYS A 121 17.06 -4.08 3.93
CA LYS A 121 16.71 -3.78 2.54
C LYS A 121 16.88 -2.28 2.26
N PRO A 122 17.82 -1.86 1.37
CA PRO A 122 18.14 -0.43 1.18
C PRO A 122 16.95 0.40 0.68
N TRP A 123 16.15 -0.13 -0.27
CA TRP A 123 14.97 0.55 -0.78
C TRP A 123 13.91 0.79 0.31
N LYS A 124 13.74 -0.19 1.21
CA LYS A 124 12.78 -0.09 2.30
C LYS A 124 13.26 0.90 3.37
N ARG A 125 14.57 0.86 3.70
CA ARG A 125 15.19 1.85 4.59
C ARG A 125 14.99 3.27 4.07
N TRP A 126 15.18 3.48 2.77
CA TRP A 126 14.91 4.75 2.13
C TRP A 126 13.45 5.16 2.28
N LEU A 127 12.51 4.27 1.99
CA LEU A 127 11.08 4.54 2.13
C LEU A 127 10.69 4.89 3.58
N MET A 128 11.23 4.16 4.57
CA MET A 128 11.03 4.46 6.00
C MET A 128 11.54 5.85 6.38
N LYS A 129 12.73 6.25 5.86
CA LYS A 129 13.27 7.60 6.06
C LYS A 129 12.37 8.67 5.44
N VAL A 130 11.87 8.44 4.23
CA VAL A 130 10.93 9.34 3.56
C VAL A 130 9.66 9.49 4.39
N ASN A 131 9.03 8.39 4.80
CA ASN A 131 7.84 8.43 5.63
C ASN A 131 8.06 9.18 6.95
N TYR A 132 9.17 8.91 7.63
CA TYR A 132 9.52 9.59 8.87
C TYR A 132 9.72 11.09 8.66
N ARG A 133 10.40 11.49 7.58
CA ARG A 133 10.67 12.90 7.27
C ARG A 133 9.41 13.69 6.93
N TYR A 134 8.46 13.09 6.18
CA TYR A 134 7.25 13.79 5.70
C TYR A 134 6.06 13.69 6.65
N PHE A 135 5.93 12.58 7.36
CA PHE A 135 4.75 12.30 8.20
C PHE A 135 5.09 12.14 9.68
N GLY A 136 6.37 12.18 10.06
CA GLY A 136 6.81 11.99 11.45
C GLY A 136 6.69 10.55 11.95
N VAL A 137 6.29 9.58 11.07
CA VAL A 137 6.05 8.19 11.47
C VAL A 137 6.73 7.22 10.51
N VAL A 138 7.26 6.13 11.07
CA VAL A 138 7.92 5.07 10.29
C VAL A 138 6.91 4.03 9.84
N TYR A 139 6.00 3.64 10.73
CA TYR A 139 4.95 2.65 10.51
C TYR A 139 3.58 3.23 10.77
N SER A 140 2.62 2.85 9.95
CA SER A 140 1.23 3.25 10.11
C SER A 140 0.29 2.09 9.78
N ILE A 141 -0.81 2.02 10.51
CA ILE A 141 -1.87 1.05 10.30
C ILE A 141 -3.01 1.78 9.59
N ALA A 142 -3.28 1.41 8.35
CA ALA A 142 -4.42 1.93 7.62
C ALA A 142 -5.70 1.21 8.08
N VAL A 143 -6.60 1.92 8.73
CA VAL A 143 -7.86 1.37 9.27
C VAL A 143 -8.68 0.69 8.19
N ILE A 144 -8.67 1.23 6.96
CA ILE A 144 -9.39 0.67 5.81
C ILE A 144 -8.96 -0.76 5.44
N ASN A 145 -7.77 -1.19 5.85
CA ASN A 145 -7.25 -2.53 5.60
C ASN A 145 -7.57 -3.51 6.73
N THR A 146 -8.34 -3.09 7.71
CA THR A 146 -8.76 -3.90 8.87
C THR A 146 -10.29 -4.03 8.90
N ASN A 147 -10.79 -4.95 9.71
CA ASN A 147 -12.23 -5.13 9.93
C ASN A 147 -12.75 -4.33 11.13
N PHE A 148 -11.90 -3.51 11.73
CA PHE A 148 -12.21 -2.71 12.90
C PHE A 148 -12.64 -1.29 12.50
N THR A 149 -13.41 -0.64 13.35
CA THR A 149 -13.58 0.81 13.31
C THR A 149 -12.29 1.49 13.82
N LYS A 150 -12.14 2.77 13.54
CA LYS A 150 -10.96 3.55 13.94
C LYS A 150 -10.73 3.51 15.46
N ASP A 151 -11.79 3.73 16.21
CA ASP A 151 -11.71 3.86 17.67
C ASP A 151 -11.50 2.50 18.34
N GLU A 152 -12.19 1.45 17.89
CA GLU A 152 -11.96 0.08 18.34
C GLU A 152 -10.52 -0.39 18.11
N LEU A 153 -9.99 -0.12 16.92
CA LEU A 153 -8.63 -0.53 16.60
C LEU A 153 -7.58 0.22 17.43
N PHE A 154 -7.81 1.51 17.65
CA PHE A 154 -6.92 2.35 18.47
C PHE A 154 -6.90 1.87 19.91
N GLU A 155 -8.07 1.66 20.52
CA GLU A 155 -8.18 1.12 21.88
C GLU A 155 -7.55 -0.26 22.01
N TYR A 156 -7.74 -1.12 20.99
CA TYR A 156 -7.12 -2.44 20.97
C TYR A 156 -5.59 -2.35 20.93
N CYS A 157 -5.03 -1.49 20.07
CA CYS A 157 -3.58 -1.27 20.01
C CYS A 157 -3.00 -0.75 21.32
N CYS A 158 -3.68 0.19 21.99
CA CYS A 158 -3.24 0.74 23.28
C CYS A 158 -3.27 -0.33 24.38
N ARG A 159 -4.33 -1.12 24.45
CA ARG A 159 -4.46 -2.21 25.43
C ARG A 159 -3.36 -3.28 25.27
N GLU A 160 -3.07 -3.67 24.04
CA GLU A 160 -1.99 -4.62 23.75
C GLU A 160 -0.62 -4.08 24.14
N LEU A 161 -0.38 -2.77 23.90
CA LEU A 161 0.87 -2.15 24.31
C LEU A 161 1.02 -2.13 25.83
N ASP A 162 -0.04 -1.77 26.56
CA ASP A 162 -0.03 -1.76 28.03
C ASP A 162 0.26 -3.15 28.59
N TRP A 163 -0.40 -4.18 28.06
CA TRP A 163 -0.15 -5.57 28.43
C TRP A 163 1.33 -5.96 28.28
N HIS A 164 1.94 -5.63 27.12
CA HIS A 164 3.33 -5.97 26.84
C HIS A 164 4.35 -5.05 27.49
N SER A 165 3.93 -3.93 28.06
CA SER A 165 4.81 -3.05 28.85
C SER A 165 4.92 -3.45 30.33
N MET A 166 3.96 -4.26 30.83
CA MET A 166 3.90 -4.74 32.22
C MET A 166 4.60 -6.10 32.43
N THR A 167 4.89 -6.81 31.34
CA THR A 167 5.58 -8.12 31.32
C THR A 167 7.05 -7.97 30.95
#